data_a97dd3d466b52e6b2cf627e43ab76778
#
_entry.id   a97dd3d466b52e6b2cf627e43ab76778
#
_cell.length_a   1.000
_cell.length_b   1.000
_cell.length_c   1.000
_cell.angle_alpha   90.00
_cell.angle_beta   90.00
_cell.angle_gamma   90.00
#
_symmetry.space_group_name_H-M   'P 1'
#
loop_
_entity.id
_entity.type
_entity.pdbx_description
1 polymer ?
#
loop_
_entity_poly.entity_id
_entity_poly.type
_entity_poly.pdbx_seq_one_letter_code
_entity_poly.pdbx_strand_id
1 'polypeptide(L)'
;MSSGPVQPAASDATDEAQSEPIIELAGVDFGYTATPGVRDVTLQVDPGEYGAVVGPNGSGKSTLMQLMLGLLKPDEGIARLFGEPSHEFDDGSRIGYVAQSASASKEMPITVREVVKMGRFPHVGFGRLSEEDWEIVDRSLDTVGMTAFADRRVTKLSGGQRQRAFIARALAGEADLLVLDEPTVGVDAESVDAFYDLLETLNHDGITILLIEHDLGAVVDRAERVVCLNREVYFDGPTTEFAESDALSRAFGATASVLSDSQ
;
A
#
# COMPACT_ATOMS: atom_id res chain seq x y z
N MET A 1 -12.13 65.87 -18.47
CA MET A 1 -11.08 64.90 -18.18
C MET A 1 -11.60 64.08 -16.98
N SER A 2 -12.18 62.95 -17.29
CA SER A 2 -12.82 62.08 -16.25
C SER A 2 -11.99 60.80 -16.14
N SER A 3 -11.34 60.61 -15.00
CA SER A 3 -10.57 59.44 -14.70
C SER A 3 -11.52 58.38 -14.10
N GLY A 4 -11.78 57.31 -14.82
CA GLY A 4 -12.50 56.13 -14.32
C GLY A 4 -11.65 55.29 -13.37
N PRO A 5 -12.25 54.56 -12.44
CA PRO A 5 -11.52 53.72 -11.50
C PRO A 5 -11.04 52.44 -12.17
N VAL A 6 -9.76 52.12 -11.92
CA VAL A 6 -9.12 50.83 -12.27
C VAL A 6 -9.70 49.74 -11.38
N GLN A 7 -10.33 48.71 -11.97
CA GLN A 7 -10.70 47.48 -11.29
C GLN A 7 -9.44 46.65 -11.02
N PRO A 8 -9.28 46.08 -9.82
CA PRO A 8 -8.22 45.11 -9.59
C PRO A 8 -8.55 43.78 -10.32
N ALA A 9 -7.57 43.23 -11.00
CA ALA A 9 -7.63 41.94 -11.64
C ALA A 9 -7.98 40.88 -10.60
N ALA A 10 -8.97 40.05 -10.91
CA ALA A 10 -9.24 38.82 -10.18
C ALA A 10 -8.01 37.90 -10.29
N SER A 11 -7.47 37.53 -9.15
CA SER A 11 -6.49 36.48 -9.06
C SER A 11 -7.17 35.16 -9.43
N ASP A 12 -6.77 34.56 -10.54
CA ASP A 12 -7.04 33.16 -10.84
C ASP A 12 -6.43 32.31 -9.71
N ALA A 13 -7.24 32.02 -8.71
CA ALA A 13 -6.99 30.89 -7.84
C ALA A 13 -7.24 29.64 -8.70
N THR A 14 -6.17 29.00 -9.13
CA THR A 14 -6.20 27.68 -9.72
C THR A 14 -6.86 26.75 -8.69
N ASP A 15 -8.10 26.41 -8.96
CA ASP A 15 -8.84 25.35 -8.29
C ASP A 15 -8.13 24.03 -8.70
N GLU A 16 -7.10 23.66 -7.96
CA GLU A 16 -6.57 22.30 -8.00
C GLU A 16 -7.71 21.44 -7.47
N ALA A 17 -8.44 20.81 -8.37
CA ALA A 17 -9.44 19.82 -8.04
C ALA A 17 -8.72 18.73 -7.23
N GLN A 18 -8.84 18.79 -5.89
CA GLN A 18 -8.32 17.77 -5.00
C GLN A 18 -9.03 16.49 -5.38
N SER A 19 -8.30 15.53 -5.93
CA SER A 19 -8.81 14.19 -6.21
C SER A 19 -9.28 13.59 -4.88
N GLU A 20 -10.42 12.91 -4.91
CA GLU A 20 -10.95 12.23 -3.72
C GLU A 20 -9.92 11.17 -3.25
N PRO A 21 -9.58 11.13 -1.95
CA PRO A 21 -8.58 10.19 -1.44
C PRO A 21 -9.04 8.74 -1.64
N ILE A 22 -8.08 7.85 -1.93
CA ILE A 22 -8.35 6.40 -2.04
C ILE A 22 -8.69 5.83 -0.67
N ILE A 23 -7.96 6.26 0.37
CA ILE A 23 -8.21 5.86 1.77
C ILE A 23 -8.43 7.13 2.60
N GLU A 24 -9.49 7.14 3.40
CA GLU A 24 -9.76 8.19 4.38
C GLU A 24 -10.10 7.57 5.72
N LEU A 25 -9.34 7.93 6.76
CA LEU A 25 -9.64 7.63 8.15
C LEU A 25 -9.82 8.94 8.91
N ALA A 26 -10.89 9.07 9.68
CA ALA A 26 -11.19 10.26 10.47
C ALA A 26 -11.60 9.86 11.89
N GLY A 27 -10.71 10.11 12.88
CA GLY A 27 -10.92 9.83 14.29
C GLY A 27 -11.23 8.36 14.58
N VAL A 28 -10.49 7.44 13.95
CA VAL A 28 -10.78 6.00 14.01
C VAL A 28 -10.22 5.38 15.28
N ASP A 29 -11.11 4.75 16.05
CA ASP A 29 -10.81 3.88 17.19
C ASP A 29 -11.18 2.43 16.88
N PHE A 30 -10.34 1.49 17.33
CA PHE A 30 -10.63 0.06 17.26
C PHE A 30 -9.86 -0.74 18.31
N GLY A 31 -10.53 -1.70 18.95
CA GLY A 31 -9.91 -2.63 19.89
C GLY A 31 -10.50 -4.04 19.84
N TYR A 32 -9.66 -5.07 19.84
CA TYR A 32 -10.12 -6.48 19.97
C TYR A 32 -10.59 -6.82 21.39
N THR A 33 -10.15 -6.05 22.37
CA THR A 33 -10.44 -6.24 23.80
C THR A 33 -10.50 -4.86 24.46
N ALA A 34 -10.48 -4.80 25.79
CA ALA A 34 -10.38 -3.54 26.54
C ALA A 34 -9.10 -2.73 26.22
N THR A 35 -8.10 -3.34 25.57
CA THR A 35 -6.89 -2.62 25.13
C THR A 35 -7.07 -2.18 23.68
N PRO A 36 -6.99 -0.86 23.38
CA PRO A 36 -7.10 -0.37 22.01
C PRO A 36 -6.01 -0.94 21.10
N GLY A 37 -6.41 -1.36 19.90
CA GLY A 37 -5.51 -1.71 18.81
C GLY A 37 -4.98 -0.45 18.11
N VAL A 38 -5.89 0.51 17.82
CA VAL A 38 -5.61 1.87 17.33
C VAL A 38 -6.55 2.87 18.01
N ARG A 39 -6.13 4.13 18.12
CA ARG A 39 -6.88 5.18 18.79
C ARG A 39 -6.74 6.51 18.04
N ASP A 40 -7.88 7.18 17.83
CA ASP A 40 -8.00 8.53 17.23
C ASP A 40 -7.13 8.71 15.98
N VAL A 41 -7.17 7.69 15.10
CA VAL A 41 -6.36 7.70 13.88
C VAL A 41 -7.08 8.50 12.80
N THR A 42 -6.41 9.57 12.34
CA THR A 42 -6.82 10.37 11.20
C THR A 42 -5.69 10.39 10.19
N LEU A 43 -5.96 9.93 8.97
CA LEU A 43 -5.04 9.97 7.84
C LEU A 43 -5.80 9.82 6.52
N GLN A 44 -5.16 10.25 5.42
CA GLN A 44 -5.66 10.05 4.06
C GLN A 44 -4.54 9.48 3.20
N VAL A 45 -4.88 8.78 2.13
CA VAL A 45 -3.96 8.33 1.08
C VAL A 45 -4.56 8.76 -0.24
N ASP A 46 -3.81 9.57 -0.98
CA ASP A 46 -4.25 10.11 -2.25
C ASP A 46 -3.93 9.18 -3.43
N PRO A 47 -4.66 9.28 -4.56
CA PRO A 47 -4.33 8.53 -5.78
C PRO A 47 -2.91 8.81 -6.25
N GLY A 48 -2.16 7.74 -6.58
CA GLY A 48 -0.78 7.82 -7.04
C GLY A 48 0.26 8.06 -5.94
N GLU A 49 -0.13 8.12 -4.67
CA GLU A 49 0.80 8.27 -3.55
C GLU A 49 1.64 7.01 -3.34
N TYR A 50 2.93 7.19 -3.02
CA TYR A 50 3.80 6.14 -2.52
C TYR A 50 4.08 6.39 -1.03
N GLY A 51 3.24 5.82 -0.18
CA GLY A 51 3.28 5.98 1.27
C GLY A 51 3.76 4.74 2.02
N ALA A 52 4.21 4.94 3.26
CA ALA A 52 4.58 3.87 4.17
C ALA A 52 4.01 4.08 5.57
N VAL A 53 3.50 3.00 6.19
CA VAL A 53 3.12 2.95 7.59
C VAL A 53 4.21 2.20 8.35
N VAL A 54 4.86 2.88 9.28
CA VAL A 54 5.95 2.34 10.09
C VAL A 54 5.59 2.35 11.59
N GLY A 55 6.25 1.50 12.35
CA GLY A 55 6.03 1.44 13.79
C GLY A 55 6.53 0.14 14.41
N PRO A 56 6.70 0.07 15.74
CA PRO A 56 7.16 -1.14 16.42
C PRO A 56 6.18 -2.31 16.29
N ASN A 57 6.63 -3.51 16.62
CA ASN A 57 5.75 -4.67 16.68
C ASN A 57 4.66 -4.45 17.74
N GLY A 58 3.40 -4.75 17.38
CA GLY A 58 2.25 -4.51 18.25
C GLY A 58 1.77 -3.05 18.28
N SER A 59 2.26 -2.18 17.39
CA SER A 59 1.84 -0.78 17.28
C SER A 59 0.46 -0.58 16.66
N GLY A 60 -0.16 -1.64 16.11
CA GLY A 60 -1.47 -1.56 15.47
C GLY A 60 -1.44 -1.46 13.94
N LYS A 61 -0.28 -1.58 13.27
CA LYS A 61 -0.16 -1.47 11.79
C LYS A 61 -1.09 -2.44 11.06
N SER A 62 -1.09 -3.72 11.42
CA SER A 62 -1.98 -4.72 10.79
C SER A 62 -3.45 -4.44 11.08
N THR A 63 -3.78 -3.90 12.26
CA THR A 63 -5.14 -3.48 12.61
C THR A 63 -5.55 -2.28 11.76
N LEU A 64 -4.69 -1.28 11.63
CA LEU A 64 -4.91 -0.11 10.79
C LEU A 64 -5.14 -0.51 9.34
N MET A 65 -4.28 -1.37 8.78
CA MET A 65 -4.43 -1.92 7.43
C MET A 65 -5.79 -2.61 7.26
N GLN A 66 -6.20 -3.45 8.21
CA GLN A 66 -7.48 -4.16 8.12
C GLN A 66 -8.69 -3.20 8.16
N LEU A 67 -8.59 -2.08 8.89
CA LEU A 67 -9.60 -1.02 8.89
C LEU A 67 -9.64 -0.27 7.55
N MET A 68 -8.48 0.08 7.00
CA MET A 68 -8.35 0.72 5.68
C MET A 68 -8.98 -0.15 4.58
N LEU A 69 -8.70 -1.46 4.59
CA LEU A 69 -9.18 -2.42 3.59
C LEU A 69 -10.59 -2.96 3.88
N GLY A 70 -11.28 -2.45 4.90
CA GLY A 70 -12.64 -2.85 5.24
C GLY A 70 -12.79 -4.26 5.82
N LEU A 71 -11.68 -4.91 6.18
CA LEU A 71 -11.69 -6.23 6.84
C LEU A 71 -12.13 -6.14 8.31
N LEU A 72 -12.04 -4.94 8.89
CA LEU A 72 -12.55 -4.59 10.21
C LEU A 72 -13.40 -3.34 10.10
N LYS A 73 -14.45 -3.28 10.91
CA LYS A 73 -15.27 -2.08 11.08
C LYS A 73 -14.74 -1.29 12.28
N PRO A 74 -14.52 0.03 12.18
CA PRO A 74 -14.11 0.84 13.33
C PRO A 74 -15.18 0.83 14.43
N ASP A 75 -14.74 0.91 15.70
CA ASP A 75 -15.63 1.07 16.84
C ASP A 75 -16.18 2.51 16.91
N GLU A 76 -15.30 3.50 16.59
CA GLU A 76 -15.63 4.91 16.49
C GLU A 76 -14.92 5.52 15.25
N GLY A 77 -15.39 6.68 14.78
CA GLY A 77 -14.84 7.37 13.63
C GLY A 77 -15.36 6.85 12.29
N ILE A 78 -14.66 7.25 11.22
CA ILE A 78 -15.02 6.94 9.84
C ILE A 78 -13.81 6.34 9.14
N ALA A 79 -14.03 5.22 8.42
CA ALA A 79 -13.07 4.63 7.51
C ALA A 79 -13.71 4.50 6.11
N ARG A 80 -13.10 5.11 5.10
CA ARG A 80 -13.55 5.04 3.70
C ARG A 80 -12.45 4.49 2.81
N LEU A 81 -12.89 3.80 1.77
CA LEU A 81 -12.05 3.25 0.71
C LEU A 81 -12.71 3.60 -0.63
N PHE A 82 -12.01 4.32 -1.49
CA PHE A 82 -12.55 4.87 -2.74
C PHE A 82 -13.86 5.66 -2.55
N GLY A 83 -13.94 6.47 -1.47
CA GLY A 83 -15.12 7.28 -1.13
C GLY A 83 -16.26 6.54 -0.42
N GLU A 84 -16.28 5.22 -0.43
CA GLU A 84 -17.31 4.38 0.22
C GLU A 84 -16.89 3.96 1.65
N PRO A 85 -17.82 3.67 2.58
CA PRO A 85 -17.47 3.07 3.87
C PRO A 85 -16.63 1.80 3.64
N SER A 86 -15.42 1.74 4.21
CA SER A 86 -14.45 0.68 3.87
C SER A 86 -15.00 -0.73 4.06
N HIS A 87 -15.83 -0.97 5.10
CA HIS A 87 -16.43 -2.26 5.41
C HIS A 87 -17.63 -2.65 4.51
N GLU A 88 -18.08 -1.74 3.64
CA GLU A 88 -19.15 -1.95 2.65
C GLU A 88 -18.61 -2.00 1.22
N PHE A 89 -17.31 -1.64 1.04
CA PHE A 89 -16.64 -1.67 -0.27
C PHE A 89 -16.53 -3.11 -0.79
N ASP A 90 -17.05 -3.37 -2.00
CA ASP A 90 -17.17 -4.70 -2.59
C ASP A 90 -16.34 -4.92 -3.86
N ASP A 91 -15.78 -3.85 -4.46
CA ASP A 91 -14.91 -3.97 -5.63
C ASP A 91 -13.45 -4.30 -5.25
N GLY A 92 -13.25 -5.48 -4.71
CA GLY A 92 -11.92 -5.96 -4.31
C GLY A 92 -10.92 -6.13 -5.46
N SER A 93 -11.33 -6.00 -6.74
CA SER A 93 -10.40 -6.04 -7.88
C SER A 93 -9.47 -4.83 -7.90
N ARG A 94 -9.95 -3.68 -7.44
CA ARG A 94 -9.19 -2.43 -7.32
C ARG A 94 -8.07 -2.46 -6.29
N ILE A 95 -7.99 -3.52 -5.47
CA ILE A 95 -7.02 -3.66 -4.38
C ILE A 95 -6.12 -4.86 -4.60
N GLY A 96 -4.83 -4.64 -4.67
CA GLY A 96 -3.80 -5.66 -4.60
C GLY A 96 -3.23 -5.77 -3.20
N TYR A 97 -3.56 -6.84 -2.46
CA TYR A 97 -2.97 -7.10 -1.16
C TYR A 97 -1.92 -8.20 -1.24
N VAL A 98 -0.70 -7.89 -0.78
CA VAL A 98 0.44 -8.81 -0.68
C VAL A 98 0.80 -8.99 0.79
N ALA A 99 0.38 -10.10 1.38
CA ALA A 99 0.60 -10.40 2.79
C ALA A 99 2.05 -10.84 3.06
N GLN A 100 2.57 -10.53 4.25
CA GLN A 100 3.86 -10.99 4.79
C GLN A 100 4.03 -12.51 4.64
N SER A 101 3.01 -13.28 4.93
CA SER A 101 3.01 -14.72 4.80
C SER A 101 2.47 -15.21 3.45
N ALA A 102 3.00 -14.71 2.33
CA ALA A 102 2.82 -15.41 1.05
C ALA A 102 3.25 -16.91 1.15
N SER A 103 3.70 -17.31 2.32
CA SER A 103 4.07 -18.67 2.75
C SER A 103 2.90 -19.66 2.81
N ALA A 104 1.65 -19.20 2.95
CA ALA A 104 0.46 -20.06 2.87
C ALA A 104 0.34 -20.76 1.51
N SER A 105 1.01 -20.23 0.48
CA SER A 105 1.11 -20.87 -0.84
C SER A 105 2.07 -22.06 -0.92
N LYS A 106 2.75 -22.42 0.20
CA LYS A 106 3.70 -23.57 0.19
C LYS A 106 3.04 -24.93 -0.13
N GLU A 107 1.73 -25.02 0.02
CA GLU A 107 0.97 -26.25 -0.25
C GLU A 107 0.14 -26.19 -1.53
N MET A 108 0.02 -25.03 -2.18
CA MET A 108 -0.78 -24.90 -3.40
C MET A 108 0.00 -25.38 -4.63
N PRO A 109 -0.44 -26.48 -5.29
CA PRO A 109 0.26 -27.04 -6.46
C PRO A 109 -0.10 -26.30 -7.76
N ILE A 110 -0.23 -24.96 -7.71
CA ILE A 110 -0.59 -24.11 -8.85
C ILE A 110 0.62 -23.42 -9.44
N THR A 111 0.55 -23.08 -10.72
CA THR A 111 1.58 -22.33 -11.45
C THR A 111 1.48 -20.83 -11.21
N VAL A 112 2.53 -20.09 -11.57
CA VAL A 112 2.54 -18.62 -11.52
C VAL A 112 1.42 -18.06 -12.42
N ARG A 113 1.27 -18.57 -13.65
CA ARG A 113 0.20 -18.16 -14.58
C ARG A 113 -1.19 -18.38 -13.97
N GLU A 114 -1.39 -19.49 -13.25
CA GLU A 114 -2.65 -19.77 -12.56
C GLU A 114 -2.93 -18.81 -11.42
N VAL A 115 -1.90 -18.34 -10.70
CA VAL A 115 -2.05 -17.28 -9.68
C VAL A 115 -2.42 -15.97 -10.33
N VAL A 116 -1.69 -15.56 -11.38
CA VAL A 116 -1.92 -14.26 -12.04
C VAL A 116 -3.30 -14.19 -12.68
N LYS A 117 -3.75 -15.28 -13.35
CA LYS A 117 -5.11 -15.31 -13.92
C LYS A 117 -6.23 -15.16 -12.88
N MET A 118 -6.00 -15.46 -11.60
CA MET A 118 -6.99 -15.24 -10.54
C MET A 118 -7.35 -13.76 -10.39
N GLY A 119 -6.45 -12.85 -10.77
CA GLY A 119 -6.74 -11.41 -10.82
C GLY A 119 -7.90 -11.07 -11.75
N ARG A 120 -8.13 -11.89 -12.81
CA ARG A 120 -9.23 -11.67 -13.75
C ARG A 120 -10.60 -12.19 -13.29
N PHE A 121 -10.65 -12.99 -12.22
CA PHE A 121 -11.91 -13.60 -11.77
C PHE A 121 -13.01 -12.60 -11.40
N PRO A 122 -12.74 -11.47 -10.75
CA PRO A 122 -13.75 -10.44 -10.49
C PRO A 122 -14.39 -9.91 -11.78
N HIS A 123 -13.64 -9.82 -12.88
CA HIS A 123 -14.11 -9.25 -14.15
C HIS A 123 -14.93 -10.24 -14.98
N VAL A 124 -14.67 -11.55 -14.83
CA VAL A 124 -15.34 -12.58 -15.64
C VAL A 124 -16.39 -13.38 -14.87
N GLY A 125 -16.44 -13.25 -13.54
CA GLY A 125 -17.33 -14.03 -12.69
C GLY A 125 -17.14 -15.54 -12.88
N PHE A 126 -18.23 -16.25 -13.21
CA PHE A 126 -18.20 -17.70 -13.51
C PHE A 126 -17.88 -18.01 -14.98
N GLY A 127 -17.51 -16.99 -15.77
CA GLY A 127 -17.17 -17.14 -17.18
C GLY A 127 -15.82 -17.79 -17.41
N ARG A 128 -15.49 -17.96 -18.71
CA ARG A 128 -14.13 -18.30 -19.15
C ARG A 128 -13.39 -17.02 -19.48
N LEU A 129 -12.09 -16.99 -19.21
CA LEU A 129 -11.24 -15.89 -19.64
C LEU A 129 -11.30 -15.76 -21.17
N SER A 130 -11.50 -14.53 -21.64
CA SER A 130 -11.41 -14.14 -23.05
C SER A 130 -9.94 -14.12 -23.52
N GLU A 131 -9.72 -13.90 -24.81
CA GLU A 131 -8.38 -13.67 -25.35
C GLU A 131 -7.74 -12.41 -24.76
N GLU A 132 -8.52 -11.36 -24.57
CA GLU A 132 -8.09 -10.10 -23.92
C GLU A 132 -7.67 -10.32 -22.46
N ASP A 133 -8.40 -11.12 -21.68
CA ASP A 133 -8.01 -11.47 -20.30
C ASP A 133 -6.65 -12.18 -20.28
N TRP A 134 -6.41 -13.09 -21.23
CA TRP A 134 -5.12 -13.76 -21.33
C TRP A 134 -3.97 -12.82 -21.74
N GLU A 135 -4.23 -11.83 -22.59
CA GLU A 135 -3.27 -10.79 -22.92
C GLU A 135 -2.92 -9.93 -21.68
N ILE A 136 -3.92 -9.61 -20.84
CA ILE A 136 -3.69 -8.90 -19.57
C ILE A 136 -2.83 -9.75 -18.62
N VAL A 137 -3.12 -11.05 -18.49
CA VAL A 137 -2.32 -11.97 -17.68
C VAL A 137 -0.87 -12.02 -18.16
N ASP A 138 -0.64 -12.14 -19.47
CA ASP A 138 0.71 -12.22 -20.04
C ASP A 138 1.47 -10.89 -19.89
N ARG A 139 0.80 -9.76 -20.09
CA ARG A 139 1.36 -8.42 -19.85
C ARG A 139 1.74 -8.23 -18.38
N SER A 140 0.86 -8.63 -17.45
CA SER A 140 1.15 -8.54 -16.01
C SER A 140 2.35 -9.38 -15.60
N LEU A 141 2.52 -10.57 -16.20
CA LEU A 141 3.71 -11.42 -16.00
C LEU A 141 4.99 -10.75 -16.54
N ASP A 142 4.90 -10.10 -17.68
CA ASP A 142 6.03 -9.39 -18.31
C ASP A 142 6.44 -8.18 -17.48
N THR A 143 5.48 -7.36 -17.03
CA THR A 143 5.71 -6.17 -16.20
C THR A 143 6.54 -6.51 -14.95
N VAL A 144 6.26 -7.63 -14.28
CA VAL A 144 7.01 -8.02 -13.08
C VAL A 144 8.22 -8.92 -13.37
N GLY A 145 8.56 -9.17 -14.64
CA GLY A 145 9.68 -10.02 -15.06
C GLY A 145 9.49 -11.52 -14.74
N MET A 146 8.26 -12.00 -14.74
CA MET A 146 7.93 -13.39 -14.37
C MET A 146 7.51 -14.28 -15.55
N THR A 147 7.61 -13.81 -16.79
CA THR A 147 7.23 -14.57 -18.00
C THR A 147 7.92 -15.92 -18.10
N ALA A 148 9.25 -15.97 -17.85
CA ALA A 148 10.02 -17.22 -17.87
C ALA A 148 9.64 -18.21 -16.76
N PHE A 149 8.90 -17.78 -15.74
CA PHE A 149 8.47 -18.57 -14.61
C PHE A 149 6.97 -18.92 -14.68
N ALA A 150 6.25 -18.51 -15.72
CA ALA A 150 4.80 -18.63 -15.84
C ALA A 150 4.26 -20.05 -15.54
N ASP A 151 4.95 -21.09 -16.03
CA ASP A 151 4.55 -22.48 -15.86
C ASP A 151 5.19 -23.15 -14.63
N ARG A 152 6.03 -22.39 -13.88
CA ARG A 152 6.64 -22.90 -12.65
C ARG A 152 5.63 -22.89 -11.51
N ARG A 153 5.66 -23.92 -10.67
CA ARG A 153 4.82 -23.96 -9.46
C ARG A 153 5.25 -22.87 -8.47
N VAL A 154 4.29 -22.16 -7.87
CA VAL A 154 4.54 -21.11 -6.86
C VAL A 154 5.36 -21.62 -5.68
N THR A 155 5.19 -22.90 -5.31
CA THR A 155 5.97 -23.57 -4.25
C THR A 155 7.47 -23.68 -4.57
N LYS A 156 7.88 -23.49 -5.82
CA LYS A 156 9.28 -23.58 -6.28
C LYS A 156 9.92 -22.21 -6.51
N LEU A 157 9.24 -21.13 -6.16
CA LEU A 157 9.74 -19.78 -6.27
C LEU A 157 10.54 -19.37 -5.03
N SER A 158 11.52 -18.46 -5.22
CA SER A 158 12.12 -17.70 -4.12
C SER A 158 11.09 -16.78 -3.47
N GLY A 159 11.41 -16.17 -2.32
CA GLY A 159 10.56 -15.18 -1.65
C GLY A 159 10.19 -14.03 -2.58
N GLY A 160 11.18 -13.35 -3.16
CA GLY A 160 10.98 -12.22 -4.07
C GLY A 160 10.22 -12.60 -5.35
N GLN A 161 10.52 -13.77 -5.96
CA GLN A 161 9.76 -14.25 -7.12
C GLN A 161 8.28 -14.46 -6.78
N ARG A 162 7.99 -14.93 -5.57
CA ARG A 162 6.62 -15.17 -5.13
C ARG A 162 5.87 -13.85 -4.94
N GLN A 163 6.51 -12.86 -4.33
CA GLN A 163 5.94 -11.52 -4.20
C GLN A 163 5.62 -10.91 -5.56
N ARG A 164 6.54 -10.98 -6.52
CA ARG A 164 6.31 -10.51 -7.90
C ARG A 164 5.12 -11.23 -8.55
N ALA A 165 4.94 -12.53 -8.31
CA ALA A 165 3.77 -13.25 -8.82
C ALA A 165 2.44 -12.75 -8.21
N PHE A 166 2.42 -12.34 -6.93
CA PHE A 166 1.25 -11.75 -6.31
C PHE A 166 0.98 -10.31 -6.76
N ILE A 167 2.05 -9.53 -7.01
CA ILE A 167 1.91 -8.21 -7.67
C ILE A 167 1.33 -8.40 -9.07
N ALA A 168 1.85 -9.34 -9.89
CA ALA A 168 1.28 -9.62 -11.20
C ALA A 168 -0.20 -10.01 -11.15
N ARG A 169 -0.64 -10.72 -10.11
CA ARG A 169 -2.05 -11.01 -9.87
C ARG A 169 -2.87 -9.74 -9.64
N ALA A 170 -2.34 -8.80 -8.84
CA ALA A 170 -3.00 -7.52 -8.59
C ALA A 170 -3.10 -6.68 -9.88
N LEU A 171 -2.00 -6.63 -10.67
CA LEU A 171 -1.98 -5.95 -11.96
C LEU A 171 -2.98 -6.57 -12.94
N ALA A 172 -3.08 -7.90 -12.98
CA ALA A 172 -4.10 -8.59 -13.78
C ALA A 172 -5.53 -8.30 -13.31
N GLY A 173 -5.71 -7.94 -12.04
CA GLY A 173 -6.97 -7.43 -11.48
C GLY A 173 -7.23 -5.96 -11.79
N GLU A 174 -6.29 -5.25 -12.43
CA GLU A 174 -6.35 -3.82 -12.70
C GLU A 174 -6.47 -3.00 -11.39
N ALA A 175 -5.66 -3.38 -10.39
CA ALA A 175 -5.67 -2.74 -9.08
C ALA A 175 -5.16 -1.29 -9.15
N ASP A 176 -5.91 -0.37 -8.53
CA ASP A 176 -5.54 1.04 -8.35
C ASP A 176 -4.67 1.25 -7.09
N LEU A 177 -4.79 0.34 -6.13
CA LEU A 177 -4.09 0.37 -4.84
C LEU A 177 -3.35 -0.94 -4.59
N LEU A 178 -2.05 -0.87 -4.32
CA LEU A 178 -1.24 -1.98 -3.81
C LEU A 178 -0.92 -1.75 -2.33
N VAL A 179 -1.31 -2.68 -1.47
CA VAL A 179 -0.94 -2.72 -0.06
C VAL A 179 -0.03 -3.90 0.18
N LEU A 180 1.18 -3.63 0.66
CA LEU A 180 2.22 -4.64 0.88
C LEU A 180 2.60 -4.68 2.36
N ASP A 181 2.40 -5.83 2.99
CA ASP A 181 2.65 -6.05 4.42
C ASP A 181 3.98 -6.77 4.61
N GLU A 182 5.01 -6.04 5.07
CA GLU A 182 6.38 -6.49 5.26
C GLU A 182 6.92 -7.30 4.05
N PRO A 183 6.91 -6.72 2.84
CA PRO A 183 7.12 -7.49 1.61
C PRO A 183 8.53 -8.03 1.47
N THR A 184 9.53 -7.48 2.17
CA THR A 184 10.94 -7.87 2.00
C THR A 184 11.44 -8.87 3.02
N VAL A 185 10.59 -9.29 3.96
CA VAL A 185 10.97 -10.29 4.96
C VAL A 185 11.35 -11.63 4.32
N GLY A 186 12.60 -12.04 4.53
CA GLY A 186 13.14 -13.32 3.99
C GLY A 186 13.52 -13.27 2.51
N VAL A 187 13.67 -12.07 1.96
CA VAL A 187 14.19 -11.82 0.61
C VAL A 187 15.69 -11.47 0.73
N ASP A 188 16.51 -11.93 -0.21
CA ASP A 188 17.93 -11.55 -0.29
C ASP A 188 18.09 -10.08 -0.73
N ALA A 189 19.19 -9.42 -0.31
CA ALA A 189 19.42 -8.00 -0.51
C ALA A 189 19.37 -7.57 -1.99
N GLU A 190 19.93 -8.35 -2.90
CA GLU A 190 19.92 -8.03 -4.35
C GLU A 190 18.49 -8.07 -4.91
N SER A 191 17.67 -8.99 -4.43
CA SER A 191 16.26 -9.10 -4.81
C SER A 191 15.40 -7.98 -4.20
N VAL A 192 15.80 -7.42 -3.06
CA VAL A 192 15.10 -6.31 -2.38
C VAL A 192 15.14 -5.04 -3.23
N ASP A 193 16.32 -4.63 -3.71
CA ASP A 193 16.45 -3.41 -4.53
C ASP A 193 15.61 -3.54 -5.81
N ALA A 194 15.77 -4.64 -6.54
CA ALA A 194 14.99 -4.88 -7.76
C ALA A 194 13.46 -5.01 -7.51
N PHE A 195 13.05 -5.31 -6.28
CA PHE A 195 11.65 -5.31 -5.88
C PHE A 195 11.12 -3.89 -5.68
N TYR A 196 11.87 -3.03 -4.99
CA TYR A 196 11.47 -1.64 -4.80
C TYR A 196 11.50 -0.85 -6.12
N ASP A 197 12.48 -1.08 -7.00
CA ASP A 197 12.53 -0.48 -8.34
C ASP A 197 11.27 -0.82 -9.16
N LEU A 198 10.75 -2.05 -9.01
CA LEU A 198 9.47 -2.44 -9.60
C LEU A 198 8.32 -1.62 -9.01
N LEU A 199 8.25 -1.45 -7.69
CA LEU A 199 7.19 -0.66 -7.05
C LEU A 199 7.24 0.81 -7.50
N GLU A 200 8.42 1.42 -7.58
CA GLU A 200 8.60 2.78 -8.10
C GLU A 200 8.08 2.91 -9.54
N THR A 201 8.38 1.91 -10.39
CA THR A 201 7.87 1.88 -11.77
C THR A 201 6.34 1.82 -11.80
N LEU A 202 5.73 0.95 -10.98
CA LEU A 202 4.29 0.80 -10.90
C LEU A 202 3.60 2.08 -10.35
N ASN A 203 4.23 2.73 -9.38
CA ASN A 203 3.73 3.99 -8.85
C ASN A 203 3.80 5.12 -9.90
N HIS A 204 4.88 5.19 -10.68
CA HIS A 204 5.02 6.12 -11.81
C HIS A 204 3.95 5.89 -12.90
N ASP A 205 3.50 4.63 -13.05
CA ASP A 205 2.39 4.26 -13.93
C ASP A 205 1.01 4.58 -13.33
N GLY A 206 0.97 5.23 -12.14
CA GLY A 206 -0.24 5.74 -11.49
C GLY A 206 -0.85 4.84 -10.43
N ILE A 207 -0.24 3.71 -10.10
CA ILE A 207 -0.72 2.82 -9.03
C ILE A 207 -0.34 3.41 -7.66
N THR A 208 -1.32 3.54 -6.77
CA THR A 208 -1.08 3.94 -5.38
C THR A 208 -0.43 2.81 -4.62
N ILE A 209 0.64 3.11 -3.86
CA ILE A 209 1.39 2.10 -3.10
C ILE A 209 1.40 2.45 -1.62
N LEU A 210 0.99 1.50 -0.79
CA LEU A 210 1.08 1.60 0.65
C LEU A 210 1.90 0.44 1.21
N LEU A 211 3.09 0.76 1.73
CA LEU A 211 3.95 -0.18 2.42
C LEU A 211 3.60 -0.23 3.91
N ILE A 212 3.63 -1.41 4.50
CA ILE A 212 3.59 -1.60 5.94
C ILE A 212 4.91 -2.23 6.33
N GLU A 213 5.74 -1.50 7.07
CA GLU A 213 7.10 -1.90 7.35
C GLU A 213 7.46 -1.66 8.82
N HIS A 214 8.42 -2.42 9.30
CA HIS A 214 9.04 -2.19 10.61
C HIS A 214 10.50 -1.73 10.46
N ASP A 215 11.10 -1.93 9.29
CA ASP A 215 12.45 -1.47 8.95
C ASP A 215 12.38 -0.09 8.26
N LEU A 216 12.92 0.89 8.95
CA LEU A 216 12.92 2.28 8.50
C LEU A 216 13.90 2.53 7.36
N GLY A 217 15.01 1.78 7.31
CA GLY A 217 16.01 1.92 6.25
C GLY A 217 15.41 1.62 4.87
N ALA A 218 14.52 0.62 4.80
CA ALA A 218 13.85 0.27 3.55
C ALA A 218 12.85 1.33 3.07
N VAL A 219 12.34 2.17 3.99
CA VAL A 219 11.25 3.14 3.71
C VAL A 219 11.80 4.53 3.38
N VAL A 220 12.83 4.98 4.13
CA VAL A 220 13.34 6.37 4.08
C VAL A 220 13.85 6.74 2.68
N ASP A 221 14.40 5.79 1.95
CA ASP A 221 14.97 6.02 0.61
C ASP A 221 13.94 5.87 -0.53
N ARG A 222 12.73 5.37 -0.25
CA ARG A 222 11.78 4.93 -1.28
C ARG A 222 10.40 5.57 -1.19
N ALA A 223 9.83 5.70 0.01
CA ALA A 223 8.51 6.28 0.18
C ALA A 223 8.59 7.82 0.21
N GLU A 224 7.60 8.48 -0.41
CA GLU A 224 7.47 9.94 -0.38
C GLU A 224 6.92 10.43 0.97
N ARG A 225 6.03 9.64 1.57
CA ARG A 225 5.35 9.95 2.82
C ARG A 225 5.43 8.79 3.80
N VAL A 226 5.58 9.12 5.07
CA VAL A 226 5.62 8.17 6.18
C VAL A 226 4.57 8.50 7.23
N VAL A 227 3.84 7.48 7.64
CA VAL A 227 2.96 7.49 8.81
C VAL A 227 3.59 6.65 9.91
N CYS A 228 4.03 7.28 11.00
CA CYS A 228 4.60 6.58 12.15
C CYS A 228 3.51 6.28 13.18
N LEU A 229 3.23 5.00 13.40
CA LEU A 229 2.14 4.50 14.24
C LEU A 229 2.67 3.79 15.48
N ASN A 230 2.10 4.16 16.64
CA ASN A 230 2.15 3.32 17.84
C ASN A 230 0.81 3.45 18.59
N ARG A 231 -0.24 2.78 18.09
CA ARG A 231 -1.65 2.88 18.42
C ARG A 231 -2.29 4.21 18.07
N GLU A 232 -1.54 5.29 18.10
CA GLU A 232 -1.86 6.64 17.67
C GLU A 232 -0.87 7.04 16.58
N VAL A 233 -1.20 8.04 15.78
CA VAL A 233 -0.27 8.59 14.79
C VAL A 233 0.70 9.55 15.49
N TYR A 234 1.98 9.25 15.44
CA TYR A 234 3.06 10.06 16.01
C TYR A 234 3.68 11.01 15.00
N PHE A 235 3.56 10.66 13.73
CA PHE A 235 4.03 11.47 12.60
C PHE A 235 3.23 11.07 11.36
N ASP A 236 2.93 12.05 10.53
CA ASP A 236 2.32 11.91 9.21
C ASP A 236 2.84 13.03 8.32
N GLY A 237 3.64 12.71 7.31
CA GLY A 237 4.25 13.71 6.45
C GLY A 237 5.38 13.17 5.57
N PRO A 238 6.09 14.10 4.87
CA PRO A 238 7.19 13.75 3.98
C PRO A 238 8.30 12.97 4.70
N THR A 239 8.86 11.99 4.01
CA THR A 239 9.95 11.13 4.56
C THR A 239 11.18 11.95 4.97
N THR A 240 11.47 13.04 4.26
CA THR A 240 12.57 13.97 4.60
C THR A 240 12.39 14.62 5.97
N GLU A 241 11.17 15.01 6.33
CA GLU A 241 10.86 15.59 7.63
C GLU A 241 10.84 14.54 8.75
N PHE A 242 10.43 13.32 8.41
CA PHE A 242 10.41 12.20 9.36
C PHE A 242 11.80 11.90 9.93
N ALA A 243 12.84 11.90 9.08
CA ALA A 243 14.23 11.62 9.50
C ALA A 243 14.77 12.66 10.50
N GLU A 244 14.27 13.91 10.45
CA GLU A 244 14.67 15.01 11.35
C GLU A 244 13.78 15.09 12.60
N SER A 245 12.67 14.33 12.64
CA SER A 245 11.69 14.40 13.73
C SER A 245 12.08 13.55 14.95
N ASP A 246 11.47 13.85 16.10
CA ASP A 246 11.58 13.03 17.31
C ASP A 246 10.58 11.86 17.34
N ALA A 247 9.80 11.70 16.25
CA ALA A 247 8.73 10.70 16.13
C ALA A 247 9.24 9.27 16.36
N LEU A 248 10.43 8.97 15.86
CA LEU A 248 11.09 7.68 16.07
C LEU A 248 11.32 7.38 17.54
N SER A 249 11.97 8.31 18.26
CA SER A 249 12.24 8.14 19.67
C SER A 249 10.96 8.06 20.50
N ARG A 250 9.92 8.76 20.12
CA ARG A 250 8.61 8.75 20.78
C ARG A 250 7.82 7.47 20.50
N ALA A 251 7.79 6.99 19.25
CA ALA A 251 7.04 5.81 18.87
C ALA A 251 7.72 4.50 19.30
N PHE A 252 9.05 4.43 19.21
CA PHE A 252 9.84 3.24 19.52
C PHE A 252 10.42 3.22 20.93
N GLY A 253 10.34 4.34 21.69
CA GLY A 253 10.89 4.48 23.04
C GLY A 253 12.41 4.41 23.06
N ALA A 254 13.01 4.11 24.21
CA ALA A 254 14.46 4.05 24.40
C ALA A 254 15.21 3.00 23.54
N THR A 255 14.49 2.18 22.79
CA THR A 255 15.06 1.20 21.84
C THR A 255 15.60 1.86 20.56
N ALA A 256 15.20 3.09 20.27
CA ALA A 256 15.61 3.83 19.07
C ALA A 256 17.08 4.27 19.07
N SER A 257 17.75 4.29 20.23
CA SER A 257 19.15 4.72 20.34
C SER A 257 20.17 3.78 19.68
N VAL A 258 19.74 2.58 19.25
CA VAL A 258 20.65 1.58 18.62
C VAL A 258 20.72 1.78 17.10
N LEU A 259 19.78 2.49 16.49
CA LEU A 259 19.72 2.69 15.03
C LEU A 259 20.52 3.92 14.57
N SER A 260 20.88 4.84 15.47
CA SER A 260 21.67 6.03 15.13
C SER A 260 23.20 5.80 15.12
N ASP A 261 23.70 4.66 15.60
CA ASP A 261 25.14 4.36 15.72
C ASP A 261 25.70 3.46 14.60
N SER A 262 24.94 3.26 13.53
CA SER A 262 25.37 2.46 12.35
C SER A 262 25.52 3.38 11.13
N GLN A 263 26.40 4.38 11.22
CA GLN A 263 26.97 5.10 10.07
C GLN A 263 28.42 4.72 9.88
#